data_c7ab98fd4462bd8cd27589295c1e9fcf
#
_entry.id   c7ab98fd4462bd8cd27589295c1e9fcf
#
_cell.length_a   1.000
_cell.length_b   1.000
_cell.length_c   1.000
_cell.angle_alpha   90.00
_cell.angle_beta   90.00
_cell.angle_gamma   90.00
#
_symmetry.space_group_name_H-M   'P 1'
#
loop_
_entity.id
_entity.type
_entity.pdbx_description
1 polymer ?
#
loop_
_entity_poly.entity_id
_entity_poly.type
_entity_poly.pdbx_seq_one_letter_code
_entity_poly.pdbx_strand_id
1 'polypeptide(L)'
;FVIGRWVEHLVTSYDVDAAITDADNPALAISLSGYYLGIAIIFIGASLGPSYGLEMDLLLMGGYSLGGVVLLLLSRVINDRLILRDFSTEKEIIEDHNMGTGIVLFASYVASALVVAGAIHGQGGGPLTALAFYALGQVALIAFTWLYDLVLPYSLHDEIEQDNFAAGIGFGGALVAIGIIVMRAVSG
;
A
#
# COMPACT_ATOMS: atom_id res chain seq x y z
N PHE A 1 11.92 -5.24 8.47
CA PHE A 1 11.77 -3.86 8.96
C PHE A 1 13.01 -3.01 8.65
N VAL A 2 14.24 -3.42 8.99
CA VAL A 2 15.48 -2.66 8.72
C VAL A 2 15.62 -2.32 7.24
N ILE A 3 15.42 -3.29 6.35
CA ILE A 3 15.47 -3.08 4.90
C ILE A 3 14.36 -2.11 4.45
N GLY A 4 13.13 -2.27 4.96
CA GLY A 4 12.01 -1.40 4.64
C GLY A 4 12.29 0.06 5.01
N ARG A 5 12.83 0.29 6.20
CA ARG A 5 13.25 1.64 6.65
C ARG A 5 14.35 2.23 5.76
N TRP A 6 15.36 1.42 5.41
CA TRP A 6 16.44 1.87 4.54
C TRP A 6 15.95 2.23 3.13
N VAL A 7 15.04 1.41 2.59
CA VAL A 7 14.42 1.66 1.29
C VAL A 7 13.56 2.93 1.32
N GLU A 8 12.83 3.15 2.41
CA GLU A 8 12.04 4.36 2.60
C GLU A 8 12.90 5.63 2.56
N HIS A 9 14.01 5.66 3.31
CA HIS A 9 14.98 6.78 3.25
C HIS A 9 15.56 7.04 1.86
N LEU A 10 15.63 6.02 0.99
CA LEU A 10 16.09 6.19 -0.39
C LEU A 10 15.02 6.77 -1.34
N VAL A 11 13.75 6.60 -0.99
CA VAL A 11 12.61 6.94 -1.86
C VAL A 11 11.94 8.25 -1.44
N THR A 12 12.13 8.68 -0.19
CA THR A 12 11.59 9.94 0.32
C THR A 12 12.56 11.10 0.13
N SER A 13 12.02 12.28 -0.17
CA SER A 13 12.80 13.53 -0.36
C SER A 13 13.04 14.27 0.95
N TYR A 14 12.42 13.84 2.05
CA TYR A 14 12.43 14.46 3.37
C TYR A 14 13.04 13.54 4.44
N ASP A 15 13.47 14.14 5.55
CA ASP A 15 13.98 13.40 6.70
C ASP A 15 12.82 12.86 7.54
N VAL A 16 12.57 11.56 7.39
CA VAL A 16 11.49 10.83 8.08
C VAL A 16 11.67 10.87 9.60
N ASP A 17 12.92 10.74 10.09
CA ASP A 17 13.20 10.72 11.52
C ASP A 17 12.92 12.09 12.13
N ALA A 18 13.40 13.16 11.52
CA ALA A 18 13.13 14.52 11.98
C ALA A 18 11.63 14.85 11.93
N ALA A 19 10.92 14.44 10.90
CA ALA A 19 9.47 14.66 10.80
C ALA A 19 8.68 13.94 11.91
N ILE A 20 9.13 12.75 12.34
CA ILE A 20 8.49 12.02 13.45
C ILE A 20 8.91 12.58 14.81
N THR A 21 10.22 12.80 15.04
CA THR A 21 10.74 13.09 16.39
C THR A 21 10.72 14.57 16.75
N ASP A 22 11.00 15.44 15.78
CA ASP A 22 11.12 16.88 16.01
C ASP A 22 9.82 17.63 15.68
N ALA A 23 9.13 17.22 14.60
CA ALA A 23 7.87 17.82 14.19
C ALA A 23 6.63 17.15 14.78
N ASP A 24 6.76 15.98 15.45
CA ASP A 24 5.65 15.19 16.04
C ASP A 24 4.50 14.97 15.05
N ASN A 25 4.84 14.57 13.80
CA ASN A 25 3.90 14.47 12.69
C ASN A 25 3.07 13.17 12.73
N PRO A 26 1.80 13.19 13.17
CA PRO A 26 0.98 12.00 13.28
C PRO A 26 0.51 11.48 11.92
N ALA A 27 0.32 12.34 10.92
CA ALA A 27 -0.09 11.93 9.59
C ALA A 27 0.96 11.04 8.92
N LEU A 28 2.24 11.44 9.04
CA LEU A 28 3.36 10.62 8.58
C LEU A 28 3.45 9.31 9.37
N ALA A 29 3.32 9.35 10.69
CA ALA A 29 3.39 8.16 11.55
C ALA A 29 2.31 7.13 11.17
N ILE A 30 1.08 7.57 10.89
CA ILE A 30 -0.01 6.71 10.42
C ILE A 30 0.34 6.10 9.06
N SER A 31 0.76 6.91 8.08
CA SER A 31 1.16 6.44 6.76
C SER A 31 2.26 5.38 6.84
N LEU A 32 3.32 5.63 7.63
CA LEU A 32 4.41 4.70 7.87
C LEU A 32 3.98 3.38 8.49
N SER A 33 3.04 3.43 9.43
CA SER A 33 2.51 2.21 10.04
C SER A 33 1.81 1.32 9.02
N GLY A 34 1.13 1.91 8.02
CA GLY A 34 0.56 1.21 6.88
C GLY A 34 1.62 0.56 5.99
N TYR A 35 2.72 1.28 5.72
CA TYR A 35 3.85 0.74 4.96
C TYR A 35 4.50 -0.46 5.66
N TYR A 36 4.79 -0.37 6.97
CA TYR A 36 5.36 -1.49 7.71
C TYR A 36 4.41 -2.68 7.84
N LEU A 37 3.11 -2.43 8.03
CA LEU A 37 2.10 -3.48 8.00
C LEU A 37 2.02 -4.13 6.62
N GLY A 38 2.13 -3.33 5.56
CA GLY A 38 2.19 -3.82 4.18
C GLY A 38 3.37 -4.77 3.94
N ILE A 39 4.57 -4.43 4.43
CA ILE A 39 5.74 -5.31 4.36
C ILE A 39 5.47 -6.63 5.09
N ALA A 40 4.84 -6.59 6.26
CA ALA A 40 4.50 -7.81 7.01
C ALA A 40 3.50 -8.69 6.25
N ILE A 41 2.48 -8.10 5.62
CA ILE A 41 1.49 -8.80 4.79
C ILE A 41 2.17 -9.48 3.60
N ILE A 42 3.07 -8.78 2.89
CA ILE A 42 3.83 -9.34 1.77
C ILE A 42 4.70 -10.53 2.23
N PHE A 43 5.38 -10.39 3.36
CA PHE A 43 6.20 -11.46 3.92
C PHE A 43 5.36 -12.70 4.25
N ILE A 44 4.17 -12.51 4.84
CA ILE A 44 3.23 -13.59 5.08
C ILE A 44 2.81 -14.25 3.76
N GLY A 45 2.44 -13.47 2.73
CA GLY A 45 2.09 -13.99 1.41
C GLY A 45 3.21 -14.84 0.79
N ALA A 46 4.46 -14.37 0.90
CA ALA A 46 5.64 -15.08 0.40
C ALA A 46 5.93 -16.38 1.17
N SER A 47 5.51 -16.48 2.44
CA SER A 47 5.75 -17.65 3.30
C SER A 47 4.70 -18.75 3.13
N LEU A 48 3.57 -18.48 2.47
CA LEU A 48 2.44 -19.41 2.34
C LEU A 48 2.54 -20.36 1.12
N GLY A 49 3.65 -20.32 0.36
CA GLY A 49 3.87 -21.18 -0.80
C GLY A 49 4.15 -22.66 -0.43
N PRO A 50 4.17 -23.56 -1.44
CA PRO A 50 4.56 -24.95 -1.24
C PRO A 50 6.02 -25.06 -0.77
N SER A 51 6.31 -26.02 0.12
CA SER A 51 7.66 -26.25 0.62
C SER A 51 8.47 -27.14 -0.33
N TYR A 52 9.68 -26.69 -0.63
CA TYR A 52 10.68 -27.40 -1.44
C TYR A 52 11.95 -27.75 -0.65
N GLY A 53 11.92 -27.56 0.66
CA GLY A 53 13.03 -27.74 1.59
C GLY A 53 13.62 -26.41 2.04
N LEU A 54 14.24 -26.41 3.23
CA LEU A 54 14.61 -25.20 3.97
C LEU A 54 15.40 -24.18 3.15
N GLU A 55 16.41 -24.62 2.38
CA GLU A 55 17.26 -23.71 1.61
C GLU A 55 16.47 -23.02 0.49
N MET A 56 15.69 -23.80 -0.27
CA MET A 56 14.89 -23.26 -1.36
C MET A 56 13.75 -22.38 -0.84
N ASP A 57 13.10 -22.77 0.24
CA ASP A 57 12.03 -22.01 0.86
C ASP A 57 12.53 -20.64 1.34
N LEU A 58 13.72 -20.58 1.96
CA LEU A 58 14.33 -19.31 2.36
C LEU A 58 14.69 -18.42 1.17
N LEU A 59 15.22 -19.01 0.09
CA LEU A 59 15.53 -18.25 -1.14
C LEU A 59 14.28 -17.70 -1.81
N LEU A 60 13.24 -18.52 -1.94
CA LEU A 60 11.97 -18.11 -2.55
C LEU A 60 11.27 -17.06 -1.68
N MET A 61 11.17 -17.27 -0.39
CA MET A 61 10.58 -16.32 0.55
C MET A 61 11.32 -14.98 0.52
N GLY A 62 12.66 -15.00 0.54
CA GLY A 62 13.47 -13.79 0.43
C GLY A 62 13.27 -13.08 -0.90
N GLY A 63 13.33 -13.81 -2.01
CA GLY A 63 13.16 -13.27 -3.36
C GLY A 63 11.78 -12.66 -3.59
N TYR A 64 10.70 -13.38 -3.24
CA TYR A 64 9.34 -12.88 -3.37
C TYR A 64 9.04 -11.72 -2.41
N SER A 65 9.59 -11.74 -1.19
CA SER A 65 9.43 -10.61 -0.26
C SER A 65 10.11 -9.34 -0.78
N LEU A 66 11.34 -9.44 -1.30
CA LEU A 66 12.04 -8.29 -1.89
C LEU A 66 11.31 -7.78 -3.14
N GLY A 67 10.91 -8.68 -4.04
CA GLY A 67 10.10 -8.32 -5.22
C GLY A 67 8.78 -7.67 -4.81
N GLY A 68 8.11 -8.20 -3.79
CA GLY A 68 6.87 -7.65 -3.25
C GLY A 68 7.02 -6.25 -2.66
N VAL A 69 8.13 -5.96 -1.97
CA VAL A 69 8.43 -4.59 -1.49
C VAL A 69 8.63 -3.63 -2.66
N VAL A 70 9.31 -4.05 -3.74
CA VAL A 70 9.44 -3.24 -4.95
C VAL A 70 8.06 -2.96 -5.57
N LEU A 71 7.18 -3.96 -5.63
CA LEU A 71 5.81 -3.77 -6.12
C LEU A 71 4.98 -2.87 -5.21
N LEU A 72 5.19 -2.91 -3.88
CA LEU A 72 4.54 -2.00 -2.94
C LEU A 72 4.97 -0.54 -3.17
N LEU A 73 6.26 -0.29 -3.43
CA LEU A 73 6.76 1.04 -3.76
C LEU A 73 6.22 1.53 -5.12
N LEU A 74 6.11 0.62 -6.10
CA LEU A 74 5.47 0.94 -7.38
C LEU A 74 3.99 1.27 -7.17
N SER A 75 3.29 0.54 -6.29
CA SER A 75 1.90 0.83 -5.91
C SER A 75 1.76 2.23 -5.30
N ARG A 76 2.72 2.67 -4.46
CA ARG A 76 2.74 4.03 -3.93
C ARG A 76 2.68 5.06 -5.06
N VAL A 77 3.58 4.95 -6.05
CA VAL A 77 3.62 5.87 -7.20
C VAL A 77 2.33 5.84 -8.02
N ILE A 78 1.75 4.64 -8.19
CA ILE A 78 0.47 4.45 -8.88
C ILE A 78 -0.66 5.11 -8.09
N ASN A 79 -0.72 4.89 -6.77
CA ASN A 79 -1.76 5.43 -5.90
C ASN A 79 -1.69 6.96 -5.83
N ASP A 80 -0.51 7.54 -5.67
CA ASP A 80 -0.32 9.00 -5.66
C ASP A 80 -0.80 9.66 -6.97
N ARG A 81 -0.63 8.98 -8.11
CA ARG A 81 -1.02 9.54 -9.41
C ARG A 81 -2.45 9.25 -9.84
N LEU A 82 -3.06 8.18 -9.38
CA LEU A 82 -4.34 7.67 -9.90
C LEU A 82 -5.44 7.56 -8.83
N ILE A 83 -5.07 7.46 -7.56
CA ILE A 83 -6.00 7.40 -6.42
C ILE A 83 -6.08 8.78 -5.74
N LEU A 84 -4.92 9.40 -5.45
CA LEU A 84 -4.81 10.71 -4.80
C LEU A 84 -4.31 11.78 -5.79
N ARG A 85 -4.93 11.81 -6.98
CA ARG A 85 -4.43 12.54 -8.16
C ARG A 85 -4.55 14.06 -8.09
N ASP A 86 -5.44 14.58 -7.23
CA ASP A 86 -5.87 15.98 -7.28
C ASP A 86 -5.04 16.90 -6.36
N PHE A 87 -4.16 16.34 -5.50
CA PHE A 87 -3.27 17.09 -4.61
C PHE A 87 -1.91 16.39 -4.40
N SER A 88 -0.96 17.15 -3.83
CA SER A 88 0.37 16.60 -3.53
C SER A 88 0.37 15.89 -2.18
N THR A 89 0.41 14.55 -2.20
CA THR A 89 0.45 13.71 -0.99
C THR A 89 1.60 14.05 -0.06
N GLU A 90 2.77 14.42 -0.64
CA GLU A 90 3.95 14.81 0.15
C GLU A 90 3.70 16.13 0.90
N LYS A 91 3.12 17.13 0.22
CA LYS A 91 2.76 18.40 0.85
C LYS A 91 1.77 18.20 1.99
N GLU A 92 0.68 17.49 1.72
CA GLU A 92 -0.37 17.19 2.71
C GLU A 92 0.18 16.50 3.97
N ILE A 93 1.10 15.53 3.78
CA ILE A 93 1.67 14.79 4.91
C ILE A 93 2.72 15.62 5.65
N ILE A 94 3.64 16.31 4.95
CA ILE A 94 4.82 16.90 5.57
C ILE A 94 4.60 18.35 6.00
N GLU A 95 3.89 19.15 5.18
CA GLU A 95 3.68 20.56 5.47
C GLU A 95 2.38 20.77 6.26
N ASP A 96 1.29 20.12 5.84
CA ASP A 96 -0.05 20.36 6.39
C ASP A 96 -0.41 19.39 7.52
N HIS A 97 0.40 18.32 7.75
CA HIS A 97 0.17 17.27 8.75
C HIS A 97 -1.24 16.65 8.66
N ASN A 98 -1.76 16.53 7.43
CA ASN A 98 -3.12 16.11 7.13
C ASN A 98 -3.37 14.65 7.52
N MET A 99 -4.15 14.45 8.58
CA MET A 99 -4.49 13.14 9.13
C MET A 99 -5.38 12.33 8.19
N GLY A 100 -6.29 12.99 7.47
CA GLY A 100 -7.15 12.37 6.47
C GLY A 100 -6.32 11.69 5.38
N THR A 101 -5.34 12.42 4.83
CA THR A 101 -4.37 11.88 3.86
C THR A 101 -3.53 10.76 4.45
N GLY A 102 -3.04 10.90 5.70
CA GLY A 102 -2.27 9.87 6.40
C GLY A 102 -3.02 8.54 6.52
N ILE A 103 -4.32 8.58 6.86
CA ILE A 103 -5.19 7.40 6.96
C ILE A 103 -5.42 6.75 5.58
N VAL A 104 -5.64 7.55 4.54
CA VAL A 104 -5.81 7.02 3.18
C VAL A 104 -4.52 6.36 2.67
N LEU A 105 -3.36 6.95 2.93
CA LEU A 105 -2.07 6.33 2.60
C LEU A 105 -1.84 5.03 3.36
N PHE A 106 -2.13 4.99 4.66
CA PHE A 106 -2.11 3.75 5.44
C PHE A 106 -2.93 2.66 4.74
N ALA A 107 -4.19 2.97 4.42
CA ALA A 107 -5.10 2.02 3.78
C ALA A 107 -4.65 1.60 2.38
N SER A 108 -4.10 2.54 1.59
CA SER A 108 -3.52 2.28 0.27
C SER A 108 -2.35 1.31 0.33
N TYR A 109 -1.44 1.48 1.31
CA TYR A 109 -0.34 0.54 1.52
C TYR A 109 -0.84 -0.84 1.89
N VAL A 110 -1.78 -0.93 2.82
CA VAL A 110 -2.37 -2.21 3.25
C VAL A 110 -3.10 -2.89 2.09
N ALA A 111 -3.96 -2.17 1.36
CA ALA A 111 -4.71 -2.72 0.23
C ALA A 111 -3.77 -3.20 -0.90
N SER A 112 -2.76 -2.41 -1.26
CA SER A 112 -1.76 -2.78 -2.26
C SER A 112 -0.92 -3.99 -1.81
N ALA A 113 -0.55 -4.06 -0.54
CA ALA A 113 0.19 -5.20 0.02
C ALA A 113 -0.65 -6.49 0.01
N LEU A 114 -1.96 -6.41 0.26
CA LEU A 114 -2.88 -7.53 0.13
C LEU A 114 -2.94 -8.03 -1.32
N VAL A 115 -3.02 -7.13 -2.30
CA VAL A 115 -2.96 -7.48 -3.73
C VAL A 115 -1.64 -8.17 -4.07
N VAL A 116 -0.50 -7.62 -3.63
CA VAL A 116 0.82 -8.23 -3.83
C VAL A 116 0.89 -9.61 -3.19
N ALA A 117 0.45 -9.74 -1.92
CA ALA A 117 0.45 -11.01 -1.20
C ALA A 117 -0.40 -12.07 -1.93
N GLY A 118 -1.59 -11.70 -2.43
CA GLY A 118 -2.43 -12.58 -3.25
C GLY A 118 -1.76 -13.01 -4.55
N ALA A 119 -1.08 -12.06 -5.22
CA ALA A 119 -0.41 -12.32 -6.49
C ALA A 119 0.80 -13.27 -6.35
N ILE A 120 1.52 -13.22 -5.20
CA ILE A 120 2.70 -14.07 -4.96
C ILE A 120 2.35 -15.40 -4.28
N HIS A 121 1.19 -15.48 -3.60
CA HIS A 121 0.76 -16.70 -2.91
C HIS A 121 0.29 -17.81 -3.86
N GLY A 122 -0.09 -17.49 -5.10
CA GLY A 122 -0.70 -18.42 -6.06
C GLY A 122 0.15 -19.67 -6.33
N GLN A 123 -0.51 -20.83 -6.36
CA GLN A 123 0.14 -22.12 -6.62
C GLN A 123 0.50 -22.27 -8.11
N GLY A 124 1.74 -21.92 -8.44
CA GLY A 124 2.34 -22.23 -9.75
C GLY A 124 2.03 -21.18 -10.84
N GLY A 125 3.01 -20.45 -11.25
CA GLY A 125 2.94 -19.44 -12.31
C GLY A 125 4.21 -18.62 -12.43
N GLY A 126 5.03 -18.63 -11.38
CA GLY A 126 6.29 -17.91 -11.36
C GLY A 126 6.12 -16.37 -11.35
N PRO A 127 7.25 -15.63 -11.44
CA PRO A 127 7.26 -14.18 -11.28
C PRO A 127 6.39 -13.41 -12.32
N LEU A 128 6.29 -13.91 -13.55
CA LEU A 128 5.51 -13.26 -14.60
C LEU A 128 4.01 -13.31 -14.32
N THR A 129 3.52 -14.45 -13.81
CA THR A 129 2.12 -14.61 -13.40
C THR A 129 1.80 -13.74 -12.20
N ALA A 130 2.70 -13.67 -11.21
CA ALA A 130 2.56 -12.77 -10.07
C ALA A 130 2.47 -11.30 -10.52
N LEU A 131 3.30 -10.88 -11.47
CA LEU A 131 3.25 -9.53 -12.02
C LEU A 131 1.93 -9.24 -12.76
N ALA A 132 1.39 -10.21 -13.51
CA ALA A 132 0.10 -10.08 -14.20
C ALA A 132 -1.06 -9.94 -13.19
N PHE A 133 -1.11 -10.76 -12.16
CA PHE A 133 -2.12 -10.66 -11.11
C PHE A 133 -1.97 -9.39 -10.27
N TYR A 134 -0.75 -8.96 -9.98
CA TYR A 134 -0.50 -7.65 -9.38
C TYR A 134 -1.09 -6.52 -10.23
N ALA A 135 -0.81 -6.50 -11.54
CA ALA A 135 -1.34 -5.46 -12.43
C ALA A 135 -2.87 -5.45 -12.47
N LEU A 136 -3.50 -6.63 -12.56
CA LEU A 136 -4.96 -6.76 -12.50
C LEU A 136 -5.51 -6.24 -11.17
N GLY A 137 -4.86 -6.57 -10.06
CA GLY A 137 -5.26 -6.10 -8.74
C GLY A 137 -5.14 -4.58 -8.58
N GLN A 138 -4.07 -3.96 -9.12
CA GLN A 138 -3.93 -2.50 -9.11
C GLN A 138 -5.02 -1.83 -9.95
N VAL A 139 -5.35 -2.37 -11.12
CA VAL A 139 -6.47 -1.88 -11.94
C VAL A 139 -7.80 -1.97 -11.18
N ALA A 140 -8.02 -3.06 -10.44
CA ALA A 140 -9.23 -3.22 -9.63
C ALA A 140 -9.31 -2.18 -8.48
N LEU A 141 -8.21 -1.88 -7.80
CA LEU A 141 -8.15 -0.85 -6.75
C LEU A 141 -8.45 0.55 -7.33
N ILE A 142 -7.85 0.90 -8.47
CA ILE A 142 -8.06 2.18 -9.14
C ILE A 142 -9.52 2.30 -9.60
N ALA A 143 -10.05 1.28 -10.27
CA ALA A 143 -11.43 1.27 -10.74
C ALA A 143 -12.42 1.39 -9.57
N PHE A 144 -12.14 0.70 -8.45
CA PHE A 144 -12.93 0.82 -7.23
C PHE A 144 -12.92 2.25 -6.69
N THR A 145 -11.75 2.89 -6.61
CA THR A 145 -11.62 4.27 -6.11
C THR A 145 -12.44 5.24 -6.94
N TRP A 146 -12.35 5.16 -8.27
CA TRP A 146 -13.13 6.02 -9.16
C TRP A 146 -14.63 5.78 -9.05
N LEU A 147 -15.03 4.50 -8.90
CA LEU A 147 -16.44 4.16 -8.70
C LEU A 147 -16.94 4.65 -7.33
N TYR A 148 -16.11 4.54 -6.29
CA TYR A 148 -16.43 4.99 -4.95
C TYR A 148 -16.64 6.50 -4.92
N ASP A 149 -15.73 7.28 -5.52
CA ASP A 149 -15.85 8.74 -5.63
C ASP A 149 -17.09 9.15 -6.45
N LEU A 150 -17.40 8.44 -7.53
CA LEU A 150 -18.57 8.69 -8.38
C LEU A 150 -19.92 8.52 -7.65
N VAL A 151 -19.99 7.61 -6.68
CA VAL A 151 -21.24 7.30 -5.95
C VAL A 151 -21.47 8.25 -4.77
N LEU A 152 -20.41 8.90 -4.28
CA LEU A 152 -20.52 9.81 -3.15
C LEU A 152 -21.26 11.12 -3.55
N PRO A 153 -22.06 11.68 -2.65
CA PRO A 153 -22.73 12.97 -2.88
C PRO A 153 -21.82 14.19 -2.66
N TYR A 154 -20.52 13.96 -2.36
CA TYR A 154 -19.51 14.99 -2.12
C TYR A 154 -18.20 14.58 -2.79
N SER A 155 -17.28 15.53 -3.01
CA SER A 155 -15.94 15.26 -3.52
C SER A 155 -15.09 14.62 -2.42
N LEU A 156 -14.71 13.36 -2.60
CA LEU A 156 -13.85 12.65 -1.65
C LEU A 156 -12.50 13.34 -1.50
N HIS A 157 -11.92 13.80 -2.61
CA HIS A 157 -10.61 14.44 -2.62
C HIS A 157 -10.62 15.76 -1.86
N ASP A 158 -11.66 16.62 -2.06
CA ASP A 158 -11.79 17.89 -1.35
C ASP A 158 -11.93 17.68 0.17
N GLU A 159 -12.68 16.65 0.58
CA GLU A 159 -12.85 16.32 2.00
C GLU A 159 -11.54 15.82 2.63
N ILE A 160 -10.75 15.01 1.91
CA ILE A 160 -9.45 14.53 2.39
C ILE A 160 -8.45 15.70 2.47
N GLU A 161 -8.39 16.57 1.46
CA GLU A 161 -7.53 17.75 1.43
C GLU A 161 -7.85 18.72 2.58
N GLN A 162 -9.11 18.82 2.99
CA GLN A 162 -9.56 19.62 4.15
C GLN A 162 -9.34 18.94 5.50
N ASP A 163 -8.54 17.89 5.56
CA ASP A 163 -8.25 17.10 6.76
C ASP A 163 -9.50 16.45 7.40
N ASN A 164 -10.51 16.10 6.59
CA ASN A 164 -11.64 15.34 7.09
C ASN A 164 -11.27 13.86 7.30
N PHE A 165 -10.74 13.54 8.48
CA PHE A 165 -10.34 12.15 8.74
C PHE A 165 -11.51 11.18 8.90
N ALA A 166 -12.74 11.62 9.08
CA ALA A 166 -13.90 10.75 8.99
C ALA A 166 -14.10 10.24 7.55
N ALA A 167 -13.93 11.11 6.54
CA ALA A 167 -13.90 10.73 5.14
C ALA A 167 -12.71 9.80 4.84
N GLY A 168 -11.51 10.13 5.36
CA GLY A 168 -10.31 9.31 5.26
C GLY A 168 -10.49 7.90 5.86
N ILE A 169 -11.08 7.76 7.04
CA ILE A 169 -11.39 6.46 7.67
C ILE A 169 -12.39 5.67 6.83
N GLY A 170 -13.48 6.30 6.40
CA GLY A 170 -14.50 5.65 5.59
C GLY A 170 -13.94 5.09 4.28
N PHE A 171 -13.25 5.91 3.53
CA PHE A 171 -12.60 5.51 2.29
C PHE A 171 -11.46 4.52 2.50
N GLY A 172 -10.61 4.74 3.50
CA GLY A 172 -9.53 3.81 3.85
C GLY A 172 -10.04 2.43 4.21
N GLY A 173 -11.13 2.33 5.00
CA GLY A 173 -11.78 1.07 5.30
C GLY A 173 -12.31 0.37 4.05
N ALA A 174 -12.89 1.11 3.11
CA ALA A 174 -13.36 0.58 1.83
C ALA A 174 -12.19 0.09 0.95
N LEU A 175 -11.06 0.81 0.91
CA LEU A 175 -9.84 0.37 0.20
C LEU A 175 -9.29 -0.94 0.77
N VAL A 176 -9.20 -1.07 2.07
CA VAL A 176 -8.75 -2.32 2.70
C VAL A 176 -9.72 -3.46 2.40
N ALA A 177 -11.03 -3.22 2.46
CA ALA A 177 -12.05 -4.23 2.17
C ALA A 177 -11.92 -4.76 0.73
N ILE A 178 -11.79 -3.87 -0.26
CA ILE A 178 -11.60 -4.29 -1.66
C ILE A 178 -10.23 -4.98 -1.84
N GLY A 179 -9.17 -4.52 -1.15
CA GLY A 179 -7.87 -5.18 -1.14
C GLY A 179 -7.95 -6.64 -0.68
N ILE A 180 -8.73 -6.95 0.36
CA ILE A 180 -8.98 -8.31 0.83
C ILE A 180 -9.72 -9.14 -0.23
N ILE A 181 -10.75 -8.57 -0.86
CA ILE A 181 -11.52 -9.24 -1.91
C ILE A 181 -10.63 -9.57 -3.10
N VAL A 182 -9.85 -8.58 -3.56
CA VAL A 182 -8.91 -8.75 -4.69
C VAL A 182 -7.82 -9.76 -4.35
N MET A 183 -7.22 -9.68 -3.15
CA MET A 183 -6.24 -10.67 -2.68
C MET A 183 -6.81 -12.09 -2.83
N ARG A 184 -8.04 -12.33 -2.37
CA ARG A 184 -8.67 -13.65 -2.46
C ARG A 184 -8.95 -14.06 -3.91
N ALA A 185 -9.34 -13.11 -4.75
CA ALA A 185 -9.65 -13.38 -6.16
C ALA A 185 -8.40 -13.73 -6.98
N VAL A 186 -7.23 -13.12 -6.68
CA VAL A 186 -5.99 -13.35 -7.42
C VAL A 186 -5.14 -14.48 -6.84
N SER A 187 -5.42 -14.95 -5.63
CA SER A 187 -4.68 -16.05 -5.01
C SER A 187 -5.14 -17.46 -5.44
N GLY A 188 -6.20 -17.59 -6.22
CA GLY A 188 -6.72 -18.86 -6.78
C GLY A 188 -7.63 -19.62 -5.82
#